data_2751f2bf275cb27e5c50472d1acd75f8
#
_entry.id   2751f2bf275cb27e5c50472d1acd75f8
#
_cell.length_a   1.000
_cell.length_b   1.000
_cell.length_c   1.000
_cell.angle_alpha   90.00
_cell.angle_beta   90.00
_cell.angle_gamma   90.00
#
_symmetry.space_group_name_H-M   'P 1'
#
loop_
_entity.id
_entity.type
_entity.pdbx_description
1 polymer ?
#
loop_
_entity_poly.entity_id
_entity_poly.type
_entity_poly.pdbx_seq_one_letter_code
_entity_poly.pdbx_strand_id
1 'polypeptide(L)'
;MAGSPLIGFGEVPLDPPVSVIDFHGLADGTIPYDAASGNGEGPFGSVVSWDYYYYEQKPATVAKWAAELGCAGEAAYPTDMDGVGGWACRVWSDCLGGAEVAHCTGQYGHNYPFAGQNPPYIGGTRILWEFMRSHRKN
;
A
#
# COMPACT_ATOMS: atom_id res chain seq x y z
N MET A 1 -21.61 2.57 0.63
CA MET A 1 -20.36 3.29 0.86
C MET A 1 -19.25 2.26 0.97
N ALA A 2 -18.57 2.00 -0.11
CA ALA A 2 -17.32 1.27 -0.06
C ALA A 2 -16.21 2.29 0.28
N GLY A 3 -16.19 2.70 1.54
CA GLY A 3 -15.04 3.42 2.05
C GLY A 3 -13.87 2.46 2.06
N SER A 4 -12.68 2.91 1.66
CA SER A 4 -11.46 2.19 2.02
C SER A 4 -11.58 1.80 3.49
N PRO A 5 -11.30 0.55 3.87
CA PRO A 5 -11.32 0.14 5.27
C PRO A 5 -10.36 0.96 6.16
N LEU A 6 -9.70 1.93 5.57
CA LEU A 6 -8.68 2.79 6.17
C LEU A 6 -9.18 4.19 6.53
N ILE A 7 -10.45 4.48 6.28
CA ILE A 7 -11.05 5.78 6.69
C ILE A 7 -11.05 5.95 8.22
N GLY A 8 -10.90 4.90 8.98
CA GLY A 8 -10.83 4.97 10.44
C GLY A 8 -9.45 5.21 11.06
N PHE A 9 -8.38 5.17 10.28
CA PHE A 9 -7.03 5.33 10.85
C PHE A 9 -6.69 6.77 11.25
N GLY A 10 -7.36 7.77 10.67
CA GLY A 10 -7.15 9.18 11.02
C GLY A 10 -7.84 9.64 12.31
N GLU A 11 -8.66 8.80 12.94
CA GLU A 11 -9.42 9.19 14.12
C GLU A 11 -8.95 8.50 15.42
N VAL A 12 -8.12 7.46 15.29
CA VAL A 12 -7.61 6.72 16.45
C VAL A 12 -6.09 6.67 16.38
N PRO A 13 -5.39 7.36 17.30
CA PRO A 13 -3.94 7.23 17.37
C PRO A 13 -3.56 5.76 17.50
N LEU A 14 -2.66 5.28 16.63
CA LEU A 14 -2.07 3.95 16.78
C LEU A 14 -1.14 3.95 18.00
N ASP A 15 -1.67 3.54 19.14
CA ASP A 15 -0.91 3.43 20.38
C ASP A 15 -0.97 1.97 20.91
N PRO A 16 0.11 1.25 20.88
CA PRO A 16 1.43 1.63 20.35
C PRO A 16 1.48 1.73 18.82
N PRO A 17 2.39 2.55 18.25
CA PRO A 17 2.61 2.61 16.82
C PRO A 17 2.93 1.24 16.23
N VAL A 18 2.36 0.93 15.07
CA VAL A 18 2.58 -0.33 14.36
C VAL A 18 3.08 -0.06 12.95
N SER A 19 4.03 -0.87 12.50
CA SER A 19 4.50 -0.82 11.12
C SER A 19 3.45 -1.42 10.18
N VAL A 20 3.30 -0.80 9.02
CA VAL A 20 2.30 -1.17 8.00
C VAL A 20 2.99 -1.48 6.69
N ILE A 21 2.62 -2.56 6.05
CA ILE A 21 2.97 -2.82 4.66
C ILE A 21 1.71 -3.05 3.84
N ASP A 22 1.62 -2.35 2.72
CA ASP A 22 0.51 -2.43 1.76
C ASP A 22 1.02 -2.91 0.39
N PHE A 23 0.22 -3.71 -0.28
CA PHE A 23 0.48 -4.18 -1.64
C PHE A 23 -0.70 -3.83 -2.53
N HIS A 24 -0.43 -3.24 -3.70
CA HIS A 24 -1.49 -2.86 -4.63
C HIS A 24 -1.13 -3.09 -6.09
N GLY A 25 -2.09 -3.60 -6.86
CA GLY A 25 -1.97 -3.77 -8.30
C GLY A 25 -2.26 -2.47 -9.06
N LEU A 26 -1.33 -2.03 -9.92
CA LEU A 26 -1.52 -0.83 -10.73
C LEU A 26 -2.61 -0.97 -11.80
N ALA A 27 -3.02 -2.19 -12.13
CA ALA A 27 -4.10 -2.50 -13.06
C ALA A 27 -5.38 -2.98 -12.34
N ASP A 28 -5.52 -2.70 -11.05
CA ASP A 28 -6.72 -3.04 -10.28
C ASP A 28 -7.86 -2.07 -10.60
N GLY A 29 -8.85 -2.55 -11.35
CA GLY A 29 -10.03 -1.76 -11.66
C GLY A 29 -11.21 -1.99 -10.70
N THR A 30 -11.11 -2.97 -9.80
CA THR A 30 -12.12 -3.24 -8.77
C THR A 30 -11.92 -2.34 -7.55
N ILE A 31 -10.69 -2.22 -7.08
CA ILE A 31 -10.27 -1.21 -6.11
C ILE A 31 -9.15 -0.41 -6.77
N PRO A 32 -9.47 0.67 -7.50
CA PRO A 32 -8.48 1.35 -8.32
C PRO A 32 -7.33 1.94 -7.50
N TYR A 33 -6.13 1.82 -8.04
CA TYR A 33 -4.95 2.48 -7.49
C TYR A 33 -5.06 3.99 -7.57
N ASP A 34 -5.45 4.46 -8.75
CA ASP A 34 -5.66 5.86 -9.12
C ASP A 34 -6.73 5.98 -10.23
N ALA A 35 -6.94 7.18 -10.74
CA ALA A 35 -7.90 7.44 -11.79
C ALA A 35 -7.62 6.70 -13.11
N ALA A 36 -6.35 6.35 -13.37
CA ALA A 36 -5.95 5.65 -14.59
C ALA A 36 -6.26 4.14 -14.54
N SER A 37 -6.31 3.55 -13.34
CA SER A 37 -6.60 2.13 -13.15
C SER A 37 -8.10 1.80 -13.06
N GLY A 38 -8.96 2.82 -12.91
CA GLY A 38 -10.41 2.69 -12.83
C GLY A 38 -11.16 3.40 -13.96
N ASN A 39 -12.35 3.87 -13.66
CA ASN A 39 -13.22 4.65 -14.57
C ASN A 39 -13.03 6.18 -14.44
N GLY A 40 -11.86 6.62 -14.02
CA GLY A 40 -11.52 8.03 -13.90
C GLY A 40 -11.72 8.61 -12.50
N GLU A 41 -11.70 9.94 -12.44
CA GLU A 41 -11.85 10.68 -11.18
C GLU A 41 -13.31 10.74 -10.73
N GLY A 42 -13.52 10.57 -9.45
CA GLY A 42 -14.77 10.77 -8.76
C GLY A 42 -14.80 12.07 -7.95
N PRO A 43 -15.88 12.31 -7.18
CA PRO A 43 -16.00 13.48 -6.34
C PRO A 43 -14.91 13.49 -5.24
N PHE A 44 -14.50 14.69 -4.84
CA PHE A 44 -13.55 14.93 -3.74
C PHE A 44 -12.17 14.26 -3.91
N GLY A 45 -11.71 14.10 -5.16
CA GLY A 45 -10.42 13.47 -5.46
C GLY A 45 -10.42 11.94 -5.31
N SER A 46 -11.59 11.33 -5.21
CA SER A 46 -11.73 9.88 -5.26
C SER A 46 -11.51 9.33 -6.66
N VAL A 47 -11.43 8.02 -6.77
CA VAL A 47 -11.43 7.28 -8.04
C VAL A 47 -12.69 6.44 -8.17
N VAL A 48 -13.10 6.19 -9.39
CA VAL A 48 -14.28 5.38 -9.71
C VAL A 48 -13.85 3.98 -10.14
N SER A 49 -14.32 2.96 -9.45
CA SER A 49 -14.08 1.56 -9.84
C SER A 49 -14.89 1.16 -11.07
N TRP A 50 -14.59 -0.01 -11.66
CA TRP A 50 -15.33 -0.53 -12.80
C TRP A 50 -16.80 -0.84 -12.49
N ASP A 51 -17.13 -1.09 -11.23
CA ASP A 51 -18.49 -1.30 -10.73
C ASP A 51 -19.12 -0.03 -10.11
N TYR A 52 -18.52 1.14 -10.42
CA TYR A 52 -19.01 2.48 -10.06
C TYR A 52 -19.03 2.81 -8.56
N TYR A 53 -18.21 2.15 -7.76
CA TYR A 53 -17.95 2.59 -6.40
C TYR A 53 -16.84 3.65 -6.35
N TYR A 54 -16.85 4.47 -5.31
CA TYR A 54 -15.85 5.50 -5.07
C TYR A 54 -14.85 5.02 -4.02
N TYR A 55 -13.56 5.13 -4.34
CA TYR A 55 -12.47 4.80 -3.45
C TYR A 55 -11.52 5.99 -3.31
N GLU A 56 -10.85 6.10 -2.17
CA GLU A 56 -9.72 7.01 -2.04
C GLU A 56 -8.56 6.50 -2.90
N GLN A 57 -7.86 7.41 -3.55
CA GLN A 57 -6.65 7.05 -4.30
C GLN A 57 -5.62 6.40 -3.36
N LYS A 58 -5.04 5.29 -3.75
CA LYS A 58 -4.13 4.53 -2.90
C LYS A 58 -2.90 5.34 -2.45
N PRO A 59 -2.25 6.16 -3.29
CA PRO A 59 -1.17 7.03 -2.85
C PRO A 59 -1.57 7.99 -1.73
N ALA A 60 -2.79 8.54 -1.78
CA ALA A 60 -3.30 9.43 -0.74
C ALA A 60 -3.52 8.67 0.59
N THR A 61 -4.06 7.46 0.52
CA THR A 61 -4.25 6.59 1.69
C THR A 61 -2.92 6.28 2.38
N VAL A 62 -1.90 5.91 1.61
CA VAL A 62 -0.58 5.59 2.16
C VAL A 62 0.10 6.83 2.76
N ALA A 63 -0.03 7.98 2.09
CA ALA A 63 0.49 9.25 2.62
C ALA A 63 -0.17 9.64 3.95
N LYS A 64 -1.46 9.37 4.13
CA LYS A 64 -2.15 9.59 5.41
C LYS A 64 -1.57 8.71 6.51
N TRP A 65 -1.31 7.44 6.26
CA TRP A 65 -0.68 6.57 7.26
C TRP A 65 0.70 7.05 7.66
N ALA A 66 1.52 7.46 6.69
CA ALA A 66 2.82 8.01 6.98
C ALA A 66 2.73 9.29 7.82
N ALA A 67 1.77 10.16 7.52
CA ALA A 67 1.52 11.39 8.27
C ALA A 67 1.05 11.10 9.71
N GLU A 68 0.08 10.19 9.89
CA GLU A 68 -0.44 9.79 11.22
C GLU A 68 0.62 9.16 12.11
N LEU A 69 1.53 8.39 11.52
CA LEU A 69 2.66 7.82 12.23
C LEU A 69 3.83 8.80 12.38
N GLY A 70 3.71 10.04 11.88
CA GLY A 70 4.76 11.07 11.98
C GLY A 70 6.06 10.69 11.28
N CYS A 71 5.99 9.99 10.16
CA CYS A 71 7.16 9.53 9.43
C CYS A 71 7.91 10.71 8.78
N ALA A 72 9.24 10.68 8.77
CA ALA A 72 10.11 11.77 8.36
C ALA A 72 10.71 11.60 6.96
N GLY A 73 10.06 10.99 6.03
CA GLY A 73 10.59 10.91 4.68
C GLY A 73 10.20 9.65 3.93
N GLU A 74 10.37 9.72 2.64
CA GLU A 74 10.07 8.64 1.71
C GLU A 74 11.36 8.23 0.97
N ALA A 75 11.62 6.94 0.88
CA ALA A 75 12.75 6.37 0.13
C ALA A 75 12.32 5.11 -0.62
N ALA A 76 13.16 4.64 -1.54
CA ALA A 76 13.01 3.30 -2.08
C ALA A 76 13.19 2.28 -0.95
N TYR A 77 12.34 1.27 -0.90
CA TYR A 77 12.47 0.22 0.10
C TYR A 77 13.78 -0.56 -0.15
N PRO A 78 14.64 -0.68 0.87
CA PRO A 78 15.95 -1.31 0.70
C PRO A 78 15.80 -2.84 0.65
N THR A 79 15.31 -3.34 -0.45
CA THR A 79 15.14 -4.77 -0.66
C THR A 79 15.89 -5.20 -1.93
N ASP A 80 16.52 -6.35 -1.89
CA ASP A 80 17.08 -7.02 -3.07
C ASP A 80 15.99 -7.49 -4.04
N MET A 81 14.74 -7.35 -3.64
CA MET A 81 13.55 -7.68 -4.42
C MET A 81 13.00 -6.50 -5.22
N ASP A 82 13.58 -5.30 -5.08
CA ASP A 82 13.15 -4.15 -5.88
C ASP A 82 13.44 -4.41 -7.36
N GLY A 83 12.38 -4.30 -8.17
CA GLY A 83 12.41 -4.68 -9.58
C GLY A 83 12.32 -6.20 -9.86
N VAL A 84 12.46 -7.06 -8.87
CA VAL A 84 12.24 -8.50 -9.03
C VAL A 84 10.75 -8.78 -9.08
N GLY A 85 10.31 -9.47 -10.12
CA GLY A 85 8.89 -9.76 -10.30
C GLY A 85 8.03 -8.54 -10.61
N GLY A 86 8.62 -7.42 -11.02
CA GLY A 86 7.89 -6.21 -11.37
C GLY A 86 7.36 -5.42 -10.17
N TRP A 87 7.85 -5.69 -8.96
CA TRP A 87 7.54 -4.91 -7.76
C TRP A 87 8.32 -3.60 -7.72
N ALA A 88 7.64 -2.55 -7.27
CA ALA A 88 8.24 -1.27 -6.88
C ALA A 88 7.77 -0.94 -5.47
N CYS A 89 8.69 -0.90 -4.53
CA CYS A 89 8.38 -0.65 -3.13
C CYS A 89 9.00 0.66 -2.65
N ARG A 90 8.24 1.37 -1.81
CA ARG A 90 8.68 2.58 -1.13
C ARG A 90 8.46 2.43 0.36
N VAL A 91 9.26 3.12 1.15
CA VAL A 91 9.17 3.12 2.61
C VAL A 91 9.19 4.55 3.14
N TRP A 92 8.36 4.79 4.13
CA TRP A 92 8.42 5.95 5.01
C TRP A 92 8.95 5.47 6.35
N SER A 93 10.08 6.02 6.76
CA SER A 93 10.80 5.66 7.99
C SER A 93 10.82 6.80 9.00
N ASP A 94 11.55 6.58 10.09
CA ASP A 94 11.65 7.53 11.19
C ASP A 94 10.30 7.93 11.78
N CYS A 95 9.38 6.99 11.77
CA CYS A 95 8.05 7.17 12.31
C CYS A 95 8.05 7.02 13.84
N LEU A 96 6.97 7.47 14.49
CA LEU A 96 6.75 7.32 15.93
C LEU A 96 6.97 5.87 16.38
N GLY A 97 7.67 5.70 17.49
CA GLY A 97 7.94 4.39 18.08
C GLY A 97 8.79 3.44 17.23
N GLY A 98 9.50 3.97 16.22
CA GLY A 98 10.29 3.16 15.28
C GLY A 98 9.45 2.35 14.30
N ALA A 99 8.19 2.76 14.08
CA ALA A 99 7.36 2.17 13.05
C ALA A 99 7.84 2.54 11.64
N GLU A 100 7.37 1.83 10.64
CA GLU A 100 7.58 2.12 9.22
C GLU A 100 6.27 1.89 8.44
N VAL A 101 6.09 2.66 7.38
CA VAL A 101 5.05 2.42 6.37
C VAL A 101 5.73 2.00 5.09
N ALA A 102 5.40 0.83 4.57
CA ALA A 102 5.88 0.36 3.28
C ALA A 102 4.71 0.21 2.30
N HIS A 103 4.94 0.57 1.05
CA HIS A 103 3.96 0.43 -0.02
C HIS A 103 4.62 -0.18 -1.25
N CYS A 104 4.09 -1.30 -1.70
CA CYS A 104 4.58 -2.05 -2.85
C CYS A 104 3.54 -2.10 -3.95
N THR A 105 3.90 -1.69 -5.15
CA THR A 105 3.06 -1.77 -6.34
C THR A 105 3.57 -2.79 -7.34
N GLY A 106 2.68 -3.36 -8.13
CA GLY A 106 3.02 -4.29 -9.19
C GLY A 106 2.03 -4.24 -10.35
N GLN A 107 2.44 -4.74 -11.52
CA GLN A 107 1.61 -4.75 -12.74
C GLN A 107 0.62 -5.91 -12.72
N TYR A 108 -0.35 -5.88 -11.80
CA TYR A 108 -1.42 -6.88 -11.69
C TYR A 108 -2.77 -6.20 -11.37
N GLY A 109 -3.86 -6.93 -11.56
CA GLY A 109 -5.22 -6.50 -11.28
C GLY A 109 -5.64 -6.81 -9.84
N HIS A 110 -6.95 -7.00 -9.64
CA HIS A 110 -7.54 -7.33 -8.34
C HIS A 110 -7.26 -8.80 -7.96
N ASN A 111 -6.01 -9.11 -7.66
CA ASN A 111 -5.57 -10.44 -7.29
C ASN A 111 -4.72 -10.39 -6.03
N TYR A 112 -4.69 -11.51 -5.32
CA TYR A 112 -3.79 -11.64 -4.19
C TYR A 112 -2.32 -11.60 -4.68
N PRO A 113 -1.47 -10.73 -4.15
CA PRO A 113 -0.12 -10.50 -4.68
C PRO A 113 0.82 -11.71 -4.59
N PHE A 114 0.37 -12.78 -3.95
CA PHE A 114 1.14 -13.98 -3.69
C PHE A 114 0.66 -15.20 -4.49
N ALA A 115 -0.47 -15.09 -5.21
CA ALA A 115 -1.14 -16.21 -5.85
C ALA A 115 -0.73 -16.44 -7.32
N GLY A 116 0.17 -15.63 -7.85
CA GLY A 116 0.56 -15.71 -9.26
C GLY A 116 1.45 -16.92 -9.56
N GLN A 117 1.04 -17.73 -10.53
CA GLN A 117 1.87 -18.81 -11.10
C GLN A 117 2.91 -18.27 -12.10
N ASN A 118 2.90 -16.98 -12.39
CA ASN A 118 3.80 -16.32 -13.33
C ASN A 118 4.84 -15.44 -12.60
N PRO A 119 6.05 -15.35 -13.12
CA PRO A 119 7.20 -14.72 -12.50
C PRO A 119 7.02 -13.35 -11.85
N PRO A 120 6.16 -12.42 -12.30
CA PRO A 120 6.11 -11.12 -11.62
C PRO A 120 5.62 -11.17 -10.17
N TYR A 121 4.96 -12.23 -9.71
CA TYR A 121 4.29 -12.25 -8.42
C TYR A 121 5.02 -12.99 -7.29
N ILE A 122 6.14 -13.61 -7.60
CA ILE A 122 6.86 -14.50 -6.66
C ILE A 122 7.48 -13.74 -5.48
N GLY A 123 7.74 -12.45 -5.63
CA GLY A 123 8.45 -11.65 -4.64
C GLY A 123 7.60 -11.15 -3.46
N GLY A 124 6.28 -10.99 -3.64
CA GLY A 124 5.43 -10.33 -2.65
C GLY A 124 5.42 -11.01 -1.27
N THR A 125 5.31 -12.33 -1.23
CA THR A 125 5.36 -13.09 0.04
C THR A 125 6.71 -12.93 0.75
N ARG A 126 7.81 -12.90 0.00
CA ARG A 126 9.13 -12.70 0.56
C ARG A 126 9.30 -11.30 1.12
N ILE A 127 8.88 -10.27 0.38
CA ILE A 127 8.89 -8.87 0.84
C ILE A 127 8.09 -8.75 2.14
N LEU A 128 6.86 -9.30 2.17
CA LEU A 128 6.02 -9.30 3.37
C LEU A 128 6.72 -9.98 4.55
N TRP A 129 7.31 -11.14 4.32
CA TRP A 129 8.00 -11.89 5.38
C TRP A 129 9.21 -11.13 5.93
N GLU A 130 10.02 -10.53 5.07
CA GLU A 130 11.18 -9.73 5.46
C GLU A 130 10.76 -8.49 6.26
N PHE A 131 9.71 -7.79 5.79
CA PHE A 131 9.13 -6.67 6.54
C PHE A 131 8.63 -7.09 7.91
N MET A 132 7.81 -8.12 8.02
CA MET A 132 7.30 -8.61 9.31
C MET A 132 8.41 -9.07 10.25
N ARG A 133 9.44 -9.70 9.70
CA ARG A 133 10.59 -10.17 10.49
C ARG A 133 11.41 -9.02 11.06
N SER A 134 11.61 -7.95 10.31
CA SER A 134 12.37 -6.76 10.76
C SER A 134 11.63 -5.96 11.84
N HIS A 135 10.30 -6.09 11.92
CA HIS A 135 9.45 -5.35 12.86
C HIS A 135 8.93 -6.22 14.04
N ARG A 136 9.58 -7.32 14.34
CA ARG A 136 9.23 -8.12 15.52
C ARG A 136 9.47 -7.30 16.79
N LYS A 137 8.44 -7.17 17.61
CA LYS A 137 8.62 -6.74 19.01
C LYS A 137 9.28 -7.88 19.77
N ASN A 138 10.43 -7.61 20.37
CA ASN A 138 11.08 -8.52 21.33
C ASN A 138 10.30 -8.56 22.63
#